data_e6c22b059d98afef0ded8d5c0858701b
#
_entry.id   e6c22b059d98afef0ded8d5c0858701b
#
_cell.length_a   1.000
_cell.length_b   1.000
_cell.length_c   1.000
_cell.angle_alpha   90.00
_cell.angle_beta   90.00
_cell.angle_gamma   90.00
#
_symmetry.space_group_name_H-M   'P 1'
#
loop_
_entity.id
_entity.type
_entity.pdbx_description
1 polymer ?
#
loop_
_entity_poly.entity_id
_entity_poly.type
_entity_poly.pdbx_seq_one_letter_code
_entity_poly.pdbx_strand_id
1 'polypeptide(L)'
;GIEVVGSLGILFVLLPVLLIPDGAGKVWSTVRPVTYPPGLAHVVATIDSSSSDTGVVTLPWRSYRNFSWGSGTTSSDPLVRMLDRPVFTSEDLTVGDTTVHGESGVVTRLGSALARGTPAQVLPAFGIGWVVVYPDDPAVRDLDLTGLHLVYATPEVRLYAVPGAAGVPEPEAWRRVAVAAADLLALLTVLAAAVVRLSAWRSRRRRRPGRDAVLESRHPPQEESC
;
A
#
# COMPACT_ATOMS: atom_id res chain seq x y z
N GLY A 1 16.70 -39.01 4.65
CA GLY A 1 16.53 -37.74 5.43
C GLY A 1 16.43 -36.51 4.53
N ILE A 2 17.17 -36.41 3.42
CA ILE A 2 17.16 -35.19 2.53
C ILE A 2 15.90 -35.16 1.65
N GLU A 3 15.43 -36.31 1.22
CA GLU A 3 14.23 -36.41 0.37
C GLU A 3 12.94 -36.01 1.11
N VAL A 4 12.84 -36.36 2.39
CA VAL A 4 11.67 -35.99 3.21
C VAL A 4 11.63 -34.49 3.45
N VAL A 5 12.78 -33.84 3.68
CA VAL A 5 12.87 -32.38 3.88
C VAL A 5 12.53 -31.63 2.57
N GLY A 6 12.95 -32.17 1.42
CA GLY A 6 12.61 -31.63 0.12
C GLY A 6 11.11 -31.72 -0.17
N SER A 7 10.50 -32.89 0.08
CA SER A 7 9.07 -33.11 -0.11
C SER A 7 8.21 -32.24 0.81
N LEU A 8 8.61 -32.06 2.09
CA LEU A 8 7.93 -31.14 3.01
C LEU A 8 8.04 -29.68 2.55
N GLY A 9 9.19 -29.27 2.01
CA GLY A 9 9.39 -27.94 1.47
C GLY A 9 8.47 -27.65 0.28
N ILE A 10 8.36 -28.59 -0.65
CA ILE A 10 7.45 -28.46 -1.80
C ILE A 10 5.99 -28.43 -1.35
N LEU A 11 5.61 -29.29 -0.42
CA LEU A 11 4.24 -29.29 0.17
C LEU A 11 3.92 -27.93 0.81
N PHE A 12 4.86 -27.33 1.54
CA PHE A 12 4.65 -26.02 2.20
C PHE A 12 4.50 -24.87 1.19
N VAL A 13 5.15 -24.95 0.03
CA VAL A 13 5.01 -23.97 -1.06
C VAL A 13 3.70 -24.16 -1.82
N LEU A 14 3.29 -25.42 -2.03
CA LEU A 14 2.06 -25.75 -2.76
C LEU A 14 0.81 -25.63 -1.91
N LEU A 15 0.91 -25.75 -0.58
CA LEU A 15 -0.22 -25.73 0.34
C LEU A 15 -1.08 -24.45 0.21
N PRO A 16 -0.51 -23.21 0.16
CA PRO A 16 -1.31 -22.01 -0.07
C PRO A 16 -2.07 -22.03 -1.40
N VAL A 17 -1.45 -22.56 -2.47
CA VAL A 17 -2.08 -22.66 -3.80
C VAL A 17 -3.23 -23.68 -3.79
N LEU A 18 -3.06 -24.80 -3.06
CA LEU A 18 -4.08 -25.82 -2.90
C LEU A 18 -5.24 -25.41 -1.99
N LEU A 19 -4.95 -24.58 -0.97
CA LEU A 19 -5.96 -24.06 -0.03
C LEU A 19 -6.76 -22.88 -0.58
N ILE A 20 -6.32 -22.28 -1.70
CA ILE A 20 -7.03 -21.19 -2.38
C ILE A 20 -7.44 -21.67 -3.80
N PRO A 21 -8.26 -22.71 -3.94
CA PRO A 21 -8.67 -23.23 -5.25
C PRO A 21 -9.43 -22.18 -6.08
N ASP A 22 -10.09 -21.24 -5.40
CA ASP A 22 -10.80 -20.12 -6.03
C ASP A 22 -9.86 -19.00 -6.52
N GLY A 23 -8.59 -18.97 -6.07
CA GLY A 23 -7.65 -17.89 -6.36
C GLY A 23 -7.28 -17.80 -7.85
N ALA A 24 -7.17 -18.92 -8.53
CA ALA A 24 -6.78 -18.93 -9.94
C ALA A 24 -7.94 -18.68 -10.91
N GLY A 25 -9.16 -19.11 -10.57
CA GLY A 25 -10.32 -19.01 -11.47
C GLY A 25 -11.22 -17.81 -11.18
N LYS A 26 -11.57 -17.56 -9.93
CA LYS A 26 -12.50 -16.48 -9.56
C LYS A 26 -11.86 -15.09 -9.57
N VAL A 27 -10.55 -14.98 -9.26
CA VAL A 27 -9.87 -13.67 -9.29
C VAL A 27 -9.94 -13.07 -10.70
N TRP A 28 -9.64 -13.83 -11.74
CA TRP A 28 -9.68 -13.36 -13.13
C TRP A 28 -11.09 -13.04 -13.63
N SER A 29 -12.11 -13.68 -13.12
CA SER A 29 -13.50 -13.39 -13.49
C SER A 29 -14.09 -12.20 -12.71
N THR A 30 -13.52 -11.87 -11.56
CA THR A 30 -14.02 -10.80 -10.67
C THR A 30 -13.29 -9.47 -10.89
N VAL A 31 -12.01 -9.53 -11.28
CA VAL A 31 -11.23 -8.33 -11.58
C VAL A 31 -11.61 -7.82 -12.97
N ARG A 32 -12.34 -6.71 -13.01
CA ARG A 32 -12.67 -6.03 -14.26
C ARG A 32 -11.70 -4.87 -14.47
N PRO A 33 -11.10 -4.72 -15.66
CA PRO A 33 -10.30 -3.56 -15.97
C PRO A 33 -11.18 -2.30 -15.94
N VAL A 34 -10.69 -1.25 -15.31
CA VAL A 34 -11.33 0.07 -15.27
C VAL A 34 -10.57 1.01 -16.16
N THR A 35 -11.27 1.68 -17.07
CA THR A 35 -10.68 2.74 -17.89
C THR A 35 -10.97 4.07 -17.21
N TYR A 36 -9.91 4.74 -16.78
CA TYR A 36 -10.04 6.08 -16.20
C TYR A 36 -10.43 7.11 -17.26
N PRO A 37 -11.30 8.08 -16.93
CA PRO A 37 -11.66 9.15 -17.87
C PRO A 37 -10.44 10.03 -18.19
N PRO A 38 -10.31 10.51 -19.43
CA PRO A 38 -9.20 11.38 -19.82
C PRO A 38 -9.07 12.63 -18.95
N GLY A 39 -10.20 13.14 -18.44
CA GLY A 39 -10.23 14.28 -17.52
C GLY A 39 -9.44 14.04 -16.24
N LEU A 40 -9.43 12.81 -15.71
CA LEU A 40 -8.67 12.46 -14.53
C LEU A 40 -7.16 12.52 -14.79
N ALA A 41 -6.71 12.03 -15.95
CA ALA A 41 -5.31 12.11 -16.35
C ALA A 41 -4.86 13.57 -16.52
N HIS A 42 -5.73 14.43 -17.06
CA HIS A 42 -5.47 15.87 -17.18
C HIS A 42 -5.34 16.54 -15.80
N VAL A 43 -6.22 16.21 -14.87
CA VAL A 43 -6.15 16.69 -13.47
C VAL A 43 -4.82 16.30 -12.83
N VAL A 44 -4.40 15.05 -12.94
CA VAL A 44 -3.11 14.56 -12.42
C VAL A 44 -1.96 15.36 -13.04
N ALA A 45 -1.90 15.48 -14.36
CA ALA A 45 -0.84 16.21 -15.05
C ALA A 45 -0.80 17.71 -14.65
N THR A 46 -1.96 18.34 -14.45
CA THR A 46 -2.05 19.74 -14.02
C THR A 46 -1.50 19.92 -12.61
N ILE A 47 -1.88 19.04 -11.69
CA ILE A 47 -1.42 19.08 -10.31
C ILE A 47 0.10 18.81 -10.23
N ASP A 48 0.60 17.78 -10.93
CA ASP A 48 2.01 17.39 -10.88
C ASP A 48 2.94 18.41 -11.57
N SER A 49 2.44 19.13 -12.59
CA SER A 49 3.18 20.23 -13.21
C SER A 49 3.22 21.51 -12.38
N SER A 50 2.43 21.60 -11.32
CA SER A 50 2.43 22.73 -10.40
C SER A 50 3.71 22.78 -9.58
N SER A 51 4.33 23.96 -9.49
CA SER A 51 5.51 24.21 -8.65
C SER A 51 5.20 24.29 -7.14
N SER A 52 3.91 24.31 -6.76
CA SER A 52 3.49 24.37 -5.36
C SER A 52 3.59 23.01 -4.70
N ASP A 53 4.23 22.91 -3.53
CA ASP A 53 4.31 21.70 -2.73
C ASP A 53 3.09 21.57 -1.79
N THR A 54 1.89 21.68 -2.38
CA THR A 54 0.62 21.64 -1.64
C THR A 54 -0.06 20.29 -1.82
N GLY A 55 -0.81 19.88 -0.80
CA GLY A 55 -1.63 18.67 -0.84
C GLY A 55 -2.89 18.84 -1.68
N VAL A 56 -3.56 17.73 -1.90
CA VAL A 56 -4.81 17.58 -2.63
C VAL A 56 -5.88 17.05 -1.70
N VAL A 57 -7.10 17.56 -1.76
CA VAL A 57 -8.26 16.96 -1.10
C VAL A 57 -9.29 16.54 -2.13
N THR A 58 -9.95 15.43 -1.88
CA THR A 58 -11.05 14.94 -2.74
C THR A 58 -12.40 15.12 -2.03
N LEU A 59 -13.34 15.72 -2.73
CA LEU A 59 -14.68 15.99 -2.25
C LEU A 59 -15.75 15.32 -3.14
N PRO A 60 -16.93 14.99 -2.57
CA PRO A 60 -17.33 15.05 -1.18
C PRO A 60 -16.45 14.23 -0.24
N TRP A 61 -16.39 14.55 1.06
CA TRP A 61 -15.54 13.92 2.05
C TRP A 61 -15.98 12.47 2.35
N ARG A 62 -15.40 11.50 1.61
CA ARG A 62 -15.71 10.06 1.69
C ARG A 62 -14.50 9.19 1.42
N SER A 63 -14.42 8.01 2.04
CA SER A 63 -13.37 7.00 1.83
C SER A 63 -13.57 6.23 0.53
N TYR A 64 -14.82 5.89 0.24
CA TYR A 64 -15.21 5.06 -0.90
C TYR A 64 -16.28 5.76 -1.73
N ARG A 65 -16.22 5.57 -3.05
CA ARG A 65 -17.13 6.17 -4.02
C ARG A 65 -17.59 5.14 -5.04
N ASN A 66 -18.77 5.39 -5.58
CA ASN A 66 -19.23 4.70 -6.78
C ASN A 66 -19.03 5.66 -7.95
N PHE A 67 -18.00 5.44 -8.73
CA PHE A 67 -17.70 6.28 -9.89
C PHE A 67 -18.53 5.84 -11.09
N SER A 68 -19.03 6.79 -11.90
CA SER A 68 -19.80 6.51 -13.14
C SER A 68 -18.98 5.70 -14.16
N TRP A 69 -17.69 5.88 -14.18
CA TRP A 69 -16.73 5.14 -15.02
C TRP A 69 -16.20 3.86 -14.35
N GLY A 70 -16.52 3.62 -13.10
CA GLY A 70 -16.23 2.37 -12.40
C GLY A 70 -17.30 1.33 -12.74
N SER A 71 -16.96 0.09 -12.87
CA SER A 71 -17.85 -1.03 -13.24
C SER A 71 -19.03 -1.29 -12.28
N GLY A 72 -19.58 -0.24 -11.67
CA GLY A 72 -20.68 -0.31 -10.70
C GLY A 72 -20.26 -0.78 -9.30
N THR A 73 -18.97 -0.90 -9.05
CA THR A 73 -18.40 -1.27 -7.75
C THR A 73 -17.90 -0.04 -7.00
N THR A 74 -18.14 -0.01 -5.71
CA THR A 74 -17.56 1.01 -4.83
C THR A 74 -16.04 0.79 -4.72
N SER A 75 -15.27 1.84 -4.93
CA SER A 75 -13.79 1.79 -4.85
C SER A 75 -13.22 2.98 -4.08
N SER A 76 -11.99 2.84 -3.61
CA SER A 76 -11.22 3.95 -3.06
C SER A 76 -10.84 4.93 -4.17
N ASP A 77 -10.54 6.17 -3.77
CA ASP A 77 -10.14 7.22 -4.70
C ASP A 77 -8.81 6.87 -5.41
N PRO A 78 -8.76 6.83 -6.75
CA PRO A 78 -7.55 6.49 -7.49
C PRO A 78 -6.45 7.54 -7.36
N LEU A 79 -6.78 8.81 -7.10
CA LEU A 79 -5.80 9.90 -6.99
C LEU A 79 -4.75 9.64 -5.90
N VAL A 80 -5.11 8.93 -4.83
CA VAL A 80 -4.17 8.50 -3.77
C VAL A 80 -2.97 7.72 -4.32
N ARG A 81 -3.13 7.07 -5.48
CA ARG A 81 -2.08 6.26 -6.13
C ARG A 81 -1.51 6.89 -7.40
N MET A 82 -2.17 7.92 -7.91
CA MET A 82 -1.81 8.55 -9.18
C MET A 82 -0.95 9.80 -8.99
N LEU A 83 -0.99 10.43 -7.81
CA LEU A 83 -0.27 11.66 -7.49
C LEU A 83 0.92 11.37 -6.57
N ASP A 84 2.04 12.02 -6.83
CA ASP A 84 3.27 11.95 -6.00
C ASP A 84 3.25 12.95 -4.83
N ARG A 85 2.06 13.41 -4.43
CA ARG A 85 1.87 14.34 -3.33
C ARG A 85 0.75 13.89 -2.39
N PRO A 86 0.69 14.41 -1.16
CA PRO A 86 -0.34 14.01 -0.19
C PRO A 86 -1.75 14.23 -0.73
N VAL A 87 -2.55 13.18 -0.77
CA VAL A 87 -3.98 13.22 -1.10
C VAL A 87 -4.77 12.91 0.16
N PHE A 88 -5.65 13.83 0.52
CA PHE A 88 -6.51 13.74 1.69
C PHE A 88 -7.92 13.31 1.26
N THR A 89 -8.38 12.24 1.82
CA THR A 89 -9.74 11.71 1.69
C THR A 89 -10.19 11.21 3.05
N SER A 90 -11.48 11.01 3.27
CA SER A 90 -11.94 10.40 4.51
C SER A 90 -11.35 8.99 4.67
N GLU A 91 -11.03 8.62 5.88
CA GLU A 91 -10.62 7.26 6.26
C GLU A 91 -11.75 6.50 6.96
N ASP A 92 -12.92 7.15 7.15
CA ASP A 92 -14.06 6.54 7.82
C ASP A 92 -14.70 5.47 6.93
N LEU A 93 -14.94 4.32 7.51
CA LEU A 93 -15.64 3.21 6.87
C LEU A 93 -16.99 2.98 7.54
N THR A 94 -18.08 3.18 6.80
CA THR A 94 -19.42 2.88 7.28
C THR A 94 -19.89 1.55 6.70
N VAL A 95 -20.23 0.61 7.59
CA VAL A 95 -20.78 -0.70 7.24
C VAL A 95 -22.12 -0.86 7.98
N GLY A 96 -23.22 -0.84 7.23
CA GLY A 96 -24.56 -0.75 7.83
C GLY A 96 -24.70 0.50 8.66
N ASP A 97 -25.06 0.35 9.92
CA ASP A 97 -25.27 1.46 10.88
C ASP A 97 -24.00 1.77 11.71
N THR A 98 -22.90 1.11 11.45
CA THR A 98 -21.65 1.28 12.21
C THR A 98 -20.61 2.02 11.39
N THR A 99 -20.06 3.10 11.96
CA THR A 99 -18.91 3.81 11.36
C THR A 99 -17.66 3.51 12.16
N VAL A 100 -16.65 2.99 11.46
CA VAL A 100 -15.29 2.83 11.98
C VAL A 100 -14.50 4.05 11.53
N HIS A 101 -13.97 4.79 12.48
CA HIS A 101 -13.18 5.98 12.20
C HIS A 101 -11.75 5.63 11.83
N GLY A 102 -11.17 6.42 10.92
CA GLY A 102 -9.75 6.28 10.56
C GLY A 102 -8.81 6.65 11.70
N GLU A 103 -7.58 6.16 11.61
CA GLU A 103 -6.56 6.36 12.65
C GLU A 103 -5.77 7.67 12.49
N SER A 104 -5.83 8.32 11.34
CA SER A 104 -5.09 9.55 11.07
C SER A 104 -5.69 10.76 11.77
N GLY A 105 -4.99 11.25 12.80
CA GLY A 105 -5.42 12.45 13.51
C GLY A 105 -5.48 13.71 12.63
N VAL A 106 -4.73 13.79 11.54
CA VAL A 106 -4.79 14.91 10.57
C VAL A 106 -6.07 14.81 9.76
N VAL A 107 -6.39 13.64 9.23
CA VAL A 107 -7.61 13.38 8.44
C VAL A 107 -8.85 13.63 9.27
N THR A 108 -8.87 13.17 10.53
CA THR A 108 -9.98 13.42 11.46
C THR A 108 -10.19 14.91 11.73
N ARG A 109 -9.10 15.68 11.98
CA ARG A 109 -9.19 17.13 12.18
C ARG A 109 -9.67 17.85 10.92
N LEU A 110 -9.16 17.46 9.74
CA LEU A 110 -9.58 18.03 8.46
C LEU A 110 -11.07 17.77 8.21
N GLY A 111 -11.54 16.53 8.36
CA GLY A 111 -12.96 16.20 8.23
C GLY A 111 -13.85 16.99 9.17
N SER A 112 -13.44 17.11 10.45
CA SER A 112 -14.14 17.93 11.45
C SER A 112 -14.15 19.42 11.10
N ALA A 113 -13.09 19.93 10.49
CA ALA A 113 -13.01 21.33 10.06
C ALA A 113 -13.88 21.58 8.83
N LEU A 114 -13.87 20.69 7.85
CA LEU A 114 -14.73 20.75 6.66
C LEU A 114 -16.23 20.67 7.01
N ALA A 115 -16.59 19.97 8.08
CA ALA A 115 -17.98 19.92 8.57
C ALA A 115 -18.45 21.23 9.19
N ARG A 116 -17.54 22.15 9.56
CA ARG A 116 -17.85 23.42 10.23
C ARG A 116 -17.58 24.67 9.40
N GLY A 117 -16.80 24.56 8.36
CA GLY A 117 -16.38 25.69 7.54
C GLY A 117 -16.30 25.36 6.05
N THR A 118 -16.22 26.39 5.21
CA THR A 118 -16.08 26.18 3.78
C THR A 118 -14.67 25.68 3.43
N PRO A 119 -14.51 24.88 2.36
CA PRO A 119 -13.19 24.43 1.90
C PRO A 119 -12.19 25.57 1.74
N ALA A 120 -12.58 26.70 1.16
CA ALA A 120 -11.68 27.83 0.96
C ALA A 120 -11.10 28.40 2.26
N GLN A 121 -11.86 28.34 3.36
CA GLN A 121 -11.41 28.81 4.68
C GLN A 121 -10.57 27.80 5.43
N VAL A 122 -10.87 26.52 5.25
CA VAL A 122 -10.27 25.42 6.02
C VAL A 122 -8.96 24.92 5.41
N LEU A 123 -8.95 24.69 4.10
CA LEU A 123 -7.88 23.95 3.43
C LEU A 123 -6.49 24.61 3.49
N PRO A 124 -6.36 25.96 3.45
CA PRO A 124 -5.04 26.59 3.54
C PRO A 124 -4.28 26.25 4.81
N ALA A 125 -4.98 26.11 5.94
CA ALA A 125 -4.38 25.77 7.23
C ALA A 125 -3.80 24.33 7.28
N PHE A 126 -4.24 23.47 6.37
CA PHE A 126 -3.72 22.08 6.20
C PHE A 126 -2.70 21.94 5.08
N GLY A 127 -2.29 23.07 4.46
CA GLY A 127 -1.36 23.03 3.31
C GLY A 127 -1.96 22.44 2.05
N ILE A 128 -3.30 22.45 1.91
CA ILE A 128 -4.01 21.87 0.77
C ILE A 128 -4.27 22.96 -0.27
N GLY A 129 -3.64 22.85 -1.44
CA GLY A 129 -3.77 23.81 -2.54
C GLY A 129 -4.71 23.36 -3.65
N TRP A 130 -5.16 22.12 -3.62
CA TRP A 130 -5.99 21.58 -4.69
C TRP A 130 -7.21 20.83 -4.13
N VAL A 131 -8.36 21.05 -4.79
CA VAL A 131 -9.61 20.34 -4.49
C VAL A 131 -10.04 19.63 -5.76
N VAL A 132 -10.20 18.32 -5.69
CA VAL A 132 -10.80 17.52 -6.74
C VAL A 132 -12.22 17.16 -6.33
N VAL A 133 -13.17 17.47 -7.19
CA VAL A 133 -14.59 17.20 -6.96
C VAL A 133 -15.08 16.22 -8.01
N TYR A 134 -15.83 15.21 -7.58
CA TYR A 134 -16.49 14.26 -8.45
C TYR A 134 -17.98 14.61 -8.58
N PRO A 135 -18.40 15.23 -9.71
CA PRO A 135 -19.76 15.75 -9.89
C PRO A 135 -20.86 14.68 -9.83
N ASP A 136 -20.50 13.42 -10.12
CA ASP A 136 -21.45 12.30 -10.11
C ASP A 136 -21.94 11.94 -8.69
N ASP A 137 -21.23 12.36 -7.65
CA ASP A 137 -21.65 12.15 -6.27
C ASP A 137 -22.79 13.12 -5.90
N PRO A 138 -23.98 12.65 -5.52
CA PRO A 138 -25.10 13.52 -5.16
C PRO A 138 -24.79 14.54 -4.06
N ALA A 139 -23.87 14.21 -3.14
CA ALA A 139 -23.49 15.10 -2.04
C ALA A 139 -22.68 16.35 -2.50
N VAL A 140 -22.30 16.41 -3.79
CA VAL A 140 -21.69 17.62 -4.37
C VAL A 140 -22.64 18.82 -4.32
N ARG A 141 -23.96 18.57 -4.34
CA ARG A 141 -24.96 19.64 -4.31
C ARG A 141 -24.93 20.45 -3.01
N ASP A 142 -24.45 19.81 -1.94
CA ASP A 142 -24.40 20.41 -0.59
C ASP A 142 -23.03 21.03 -0.29
N LEU A 143 -22.08 20.99 -1.26
CA LEU A 143 -20.76 21.57 -1.08
C LEU A 143 -20.76 23.07 -1.38
N ASP A 144 -20.29 23.84 -0.44
CA ASP A 144 -19.99 25.26 -0.66
C ASP A 144 -18.55 25.39 -1.20
N LEU A 145 -18.44 25.59 -2.51
CA LEU A 145 -17.17 25.78 -3.20
C LEU A 145 -16.80 27.26 -3.41
N THR A 146 -17.52 28.16 -2.73
CA THR A 146 -17.27 29.61 -2.80
C THR A 146 -15.84 29.93 -2.35
N GLY A 147 -15.16 30.79 -3.10
CA GLY A 147 -13.77 31.17 -2.80
C GLY A 147 -12.70 30.23 -3.37
N LEU A 148 -13.10 29.12 -3.99
CA LEU A 148 -12.19 28.29 -4.78
C LEU A 148 -12.16 28.75 -6.24
N HIS A 149 -11.00 28.63 -6.89
CA HIS A 149 -10.84 28.94 -8.31
C HIS A 149 -10.96 27.70 -9.17
N LEU A 150 -11.98 27.63 -10.03
CA LEU A 150 -12.15 26.54 -10.97
C LEU A 150 -11.01 26.59 -12.03
N VAL A 151 -10.24 25.52 -12.12
CA VAL A 151 -9.12 25.37 -13.06
C VAL A 151 -9.50 24.48 -14.24
N TYR A 152 -10.23 23.40 -13.98
CA TYR A 152 -10.63 22.44 -15.00
C TYR A 152 -11.96 21.78 -14.64
N ALA A 153 -12.78 21.47 -15.65
CA ALA A 153 -14.06 20.81 -15.43
C ALA A 153 -14.42 19.88 -16.60
N THR A 154 -14.84 18.68 -16.25
CA THR A 154 -15.56 17.73 -17.11
C THR A 154 -16.80 17.21 -16.36
N PRO A 155 -17.67 16.44 -17.04
CA PRO A 155 -18.77 15.76 -16.34
C PRO A 155 -18.32 14.86 -15.19
N GLU A 156 -17.13 14.23 -15.31
CA GLU A 156 -16.64 13.21 -14.36
C GLU A 156 -15.78 13.80 -13.25
N VAL A 157 -15.09 14.93 -13.50
CA VAL A 157 -14.14 15.50 -12.52
C VAL A 157 -14.01 17.01 -12.68
N ARG A 158 -13.90 17.71 -11.56
CA ARG A 158 -13.59 19.15 -11.51
C ARG A 158 -12.37 19.40 -10.61
N LEU A 159 -11.48 20.28 -11.06
CA LEU A 159 -10.31 20.70 -10.31
C LEU A 159 -10.44 22.16 -9.91
N TYR A 160 -10.21 22.44 -8.64
CA TYR A 160 -10.17 23.78 -8.11
C TYR A 160 -8.82 24.05 -7.44
N ALA A 161 -8.33 25.28 -7.58
CA ALA A 161 -7.20 25.79 -6.81
C ALA A 161 -7.70 26.47 -5.54
N VAL A 162 -6.98 26.28 -4.45
CA VAL A 162 -7.25 26.90 -3.14
C VAL A 162 -6.34 28.11 -2.96
N PRO A 163 -6.87 29.33 -2.87
CA PRO A 163 -6.06 30.52 -2.63
C PRO A 163 -5.36 30.49 -1.28
N GLY A 164 -4.12 30.98 -1.22
CA GLY A 164 -3.41 31.19 0.04
C GLY A 164 -2.88 29.92 0.72
N ALA A 165 -2.94 28.77 0.05
CA ALA A 165 -2.36 27.55 0.58
C ALA A 165 -0.82 27.62 0.57
N ALA A 166 -0.20 27.44 1.73
CA ALA A 166 1.22 27.17 1.87
C ALA A 166 1.45 25.65 1.74
N GLY A 167 2.67 25.21 1.45
CA GLY A 167 2.96 23.76 1.31
C GLY A 167 2.53 22.93 2.52
N VAL A 168 2.36 21.63 2.30
CA VAL A 168 2.06 20.68 3.40
C VAL A 168 3.21 20.71 4.40
N PRO A 169 2.93 20.84 5.72
CA PRO A 169 4.00 20.79 6.72
C PRO A 169 4.81 19.49 6.59
N GLU A 170 6.10 19.62 6.38
CA GLU A 170 6.97 18.46 6.35
C GLU A 170 6.96 17.70 7.70
N PRO A 171 7.01 16.36 7.68
CA PRO A 171 7.21 15.60 8.90
C PRO A 171 8.49 16.02 9.60
N GLU A 172 8.45 16.18 10.90
CA GLU A 172 9.62 16.53 11.71
C GLU A 172 10.81 15.60 11.38
N ALA A 173 11.98 16.18 11.18
CA ALA A 173 13.18 15.46 10.71
C ALA A 173 13.52 14.24 11.58
N TRP A 174 13.27 14.30 12.89
CA TRP A 174 13.52 13.18 13.81
C TRP A 174 12.66 11.95 13.48
N ARG A 175 11.42 12.13 12.94
CA ARG A 175 10.56 11.01 12.54
C ARG A 175 11.15 10.25 11.36
N ARG A 176 11.70 10.98 10.38
CA ARG A 176 12.41 10.36 9.24
C ARG A 176 13.63 9.58 9.71
N VAL A 177 14.40 10.17 10.63
CA VAL A 177 15.58 9.50 11.23
C VAL A 177 15.16 8.26 12.01
N ALA A 178 14.10 8.32 12.80
CA ALA A 178 13.61 7.19 13.58
C ALA A 178 13.15 6.02 12.68
N VAL A 179 12.47 6.29 11.58
CA VAL A 179 12.06 5.26 10.60
C VAL A 179 13.30 4.64 9.96
N ALA A 180 14.24 5.47 9.45
CA ALA A 180 15.44 4.97 8.82
C ALA A 180 16.31 4.13 9.80
N ALA A 181 16.39 4.52 11.07
CA ALA A 181 17.09 3.76 12.09
C ALA A 181 16.39 2.41 12.39
N ALA A 182 15.06 2.39 12.43
CA ALA A 182 14.30 1.16 12.62
C ALA A 182 14.49 0.18 11.45
N ASP A 183 14.46 0.67 10.21
CA ASP A 183 14.69 -0.12 9.01
C ASP A 183 16.11 -0.71 8.97
N LEU A 184 17.10 0.11 9.32
CA LEU A 184 18.49 -0.35 9.43
C LEU A 184 18.66 -1.45 10.49
N LEU A 185 18.03 -1.28 11.65
CA LEU A 185 18.07 -2.28 12.72
C LEU A 185 17.42 -3.59 12.28
N ALA A 186 16.27 -3.52 11.61
CA ALA A 186 15.60 -4.69 11.06
C ALA A 186 16.50 -5.42 10.05
N LEU A 187 17.12 -4.68 9.12
CA LEU A 187 18.06 -5.25 8.14
C LEU A 187 19.26 -5.93 8.81
N LEU A 188 19.87 -5.28 9.78
CA LEU A 188 21.00 -5.84 10.53
C LEU A 188 20.61 -7.13 11.28
N THR A 189 19.41 -7.18 11.84
CA THR A 189 18.88 -8.37 12.53
C THR A 189 18.73 -9.54 11.55
N VAL A 190 18.17 -9.30 10.37
CA VAL A 190 18.03 -10.32 9.32
C VAL A 190 19.39 -10.83 8.85
N LEU A 191 20.33 -9.92 8.61
CA LEU A 191 21.69 -10.27 8.19
C LEU A 191 22.41 -11.09 9.26
N ALA A 192 22.33 -10.70 10.53
CA ALA A 192 22.92 -11.44 11.64
C ALA A 192 22.34 -12.87 11.73
N ALA A 193 21.01 -13.01 11.63
CA ALA A 193 20.36 -14.31 11.61
C ALA A 193 20.81 -15.18 10.43
N ALA A 194 20.98 -14.59 9.25
CA ALA A 194 21.49 -15.28 8.06
C ALA A 194 22.94 -15.78 8.26
N VAL A 195 23.81 -14.94 8.82
CA VAL A 195 25.21 -15.30 9.12
C VAL A 195 25.28 -16.43 10.13
N VAL A 196 24.50 -16.37 11.20
CA VAL A 196 24.44 -17.46 12.22
C VAL A 196 23.98 -18.77 11.59
N ARG A 197 22.94 -18.74 10.73
CA ARG A 197 22.47 -19.95 10.03
C ARG A 197 23.51 -20.51 9.07
N LEU A 198 24.19 -19.66 8.31
CA LEU A 198 25.25 -20.09 7.38
C LEU A 198 26.43 -20.69 8.11
N SER A 199 26.87 -20.10 9.22
CA SER A 199 27.97 -20.61 10.03
C SER A 199 27.60 -21.96 10.67
N ALA A 200 26.40 -22.12 11.20
CA ALA A 200 25.91 -23.38 11.74
C ALA A 200 25.80 -24.47 10.66
N TRP A 201 25.39 -24.12 9.43
CA TRP A 201 25.35 -25.06 8.31
C TRP A 201 26.74 -25.51 7.87
N ARG A 202 27.73 -24.58 7.79
CA ARG A 202 29.12 -24.88 7.47
C ARG A 202 29.77 -25.78 8.53
N SER A 203 29.52 -25.55 9.81
CA SER A 203 30.05 -26.36 10.91
C SER A 203 29.49 -27.79 10.89
N ARG A 204 28.20 -27.97 10.56
CA ARG A 204 27.58 -29.31 10.40
C ARG A 204 28.14 -30.08 9.21
N ARG A 205 28.45 -29.41 8.10
CA ARG A 205 29.13 -30.07 6.95
C ARG A 205 30.52 -30.56 7.29
N ARG A 206 31.30 -29.81 8.06
CA ARG A 206 32.66 -30.19 8.47
C ARG A 206 32.68 -31.36 9.49
N ARG A 207 31.61 -31.61 10.22
CA ARG A 207 31.49 -32.68 11.21
C ARG A 207 30.94 -34.00 10.67
N ARG A 208 30.72 -34.16 9.36
CA ARG A 208 30.42 -35.47 8.78
C ARG A 208 31.74 -36.22 8.59
N PRO A 209 32.13 -37.13 9.53
CA PRO A 209 33.29 -38.02 9.30
C PRO A 209 32.93 -38.92 8.12
N GLY A 210 33.92 -39.14 7.26
CA GLY A 210 33.80 -40.01 6.09
C GLY A 210 33.27 -41.37 6.48
N ARG A 211 32.11 -41.69 5.96
CA ARG A 211 31.45 -43.01 6.15
C ARG A 211 32.14 -44.08 5.33
N ASP A 212 33.22 -43.71 4.63
CA ASP A 212 33.93 -44.59 3.71
C ASP A 212 35.05 -45.41 4.36
N ALA A 213 35.40 -45.09 5.65
CA ALA A 213 36.49 -45.82 6.34
C ALA A 213 36.03 -47.11 7.06
N VAL A 214 34.74 -47.42 7.07
CA VAL A 214 34.23 -48.59 7.82
C VAL A 214 33.98 -49.81 6.94
N LEU A 215 34.09 -49.70 5.61
CA LEU A 215 33.84 -50.81 4.69
C LEU A 215 35.10 -51.61 4.33
N GLU A 216 36.30 -51.17 4.71
CA GLU A 216 37.56 -51.81 4.29
C GLU A 216 38.11 -52.79 5.31
N SER A 217 37.46 -53.01 6.47
CA SER A 217 37.95 -53.95 7.53
C SER A 217 37.21 -55.26 7.63
N ARG A 218 36.43 -55.67 6.61
CA ARG A 218 35.78 -56.97 6.56
C ARG A 218 36.31 -57.83 5.40
N HIS A 219 37.60 -58.17 5.44
CA HIS A 219 38.10 -59.33 4.71
C HIS A 219 38.26 -60.48 5.70
N PRO A 220 37.58 -61.62 5.52
CA PRO A 220 37.79 -62.79 6.37
C PRO A 220 39.14 -63.45 5.97
N PRO A 221 39.87 -64.06 6.92
CA PRO A 221 41.10 -64.77 6.63
C PRO A 221 40.79 -65.99 5.77
N GLN A 222 41.57 -66.20 4.71
CA GLN A 222 41.54 -67.41 3.89
C GLN A 222 42.15 -68.54 4.74
N GLU A 223 41.37 -69.58 4.97
CA GLU A 223 41.86 -70.85 5.51
C GLU A 223 42.67 -71.55 4.43
N GLU A 224 43.97 -71.67 4.66
CA GLU A 224 44.82 -72.67 3.94
C GLU A 224 44.47 -74.04 4.51
N SER A 225 43.92 -74.88 3.66
CA SER A 225 43.82 -76.33 3.91
C SER A 225 44.96 -77.05 3.20
N CYS A 226 45.69 -77.90 4.01
CA CYS A 226 46.60 -78.95 3.53
C CYS A 226 45.93 -79.97 2.63
#